data_ba3abcc06c259876931bdb2e80172e55
#
_entry.id   ba3abcc06c259876931bdb2e80172e55
#
_cell.length_a   1.000
_cell.length_b   1.000
_cell.length_c   1.000
_cell.angle_alpha   90.00
_cell.angle_beta   90.00
_cell.angle_gamma   90.00
#
_symmetry.space_group_name_H-M   'P 1'
#
loop_
_entity.id
_entity.type
_entity.pdbx_description
1 polymer ?
#
loop_
_entity_poly.entity_id
_entity_poly.type
_entity_poly.pdbx_seq_one_letter_code
_entity_poly.pdbx_strand_id
1 'polypeptide(L)'
;MSTEPVLLPTPDEPVPVLLMNTIWADTAGVHDAIATPQQLTAWLDAVSPRLPAIAAAARRARPDKGDLAQFQRLRDALRDLAAELTDDPRPHAAHRNVTRAAREVNEASGAAPSWPRLRWTSRAAVPAVPPGTRPATAALSAIAAEAVGLFVASDTTLRACLAPGCVLYFAKDHPRREWCSASCGNRARAARHYERHRRAGRT
;
A
#
# COMPACT_ATOMS: atom_id res chain seq x y z
N MET A 1 -9.34 -3.38 -26.61
CA MET A 1 -8.19 -3.55 -25.70
C MET A 1 -8.76 -4.03 -24.37
N SER A 2 -8.63 -5.33 -24.09
CA SER A 2 -9.06 -5.90 -22.81
C SER A 2 -8.15 -5.38 -21.71
N THR A 3 -8.68 -4.55 -20.83
CA THR A 3 -8.01 -4.14 -19.60
C THR A 3 -8.02 -5.36 -18.68
N GLU A 4 -6.89 -6.03 -18.53
CA GLU A 4 -6.75 -7.02 -17.45
C GLU A 4 -7.12 -6.34 -16.12
N PRO A 5 -7.94 -7.00 -15.30
CA PRO A 5 -8.31 -6.44 -13.99
C PRO A 5 -7.05 -6.21 -13.16
N VAL A 6 -6.95 -4.99 -12.61
CA VAL A 6 -5.84 -4.66 -11.68
C VAL A 6 -5.91 -5.60 -10.50
N LEU A 7 -4.88 -6.41 -10.33
CA LEU A 7 -4.78 -7.30 -9.19
C LEU A 7 -4.49 -6.47 -7.93
N LEU A 8 -5.48 -6.38 -7.03
CA LEU A 8 -5.29 -5.91 -5.67
C LEU A 8 -5.17 -7.15 -4.77
N PRO A 9 -3.95 -7.55 -4.37
CA PRO A 9 -3.75 -8.81 -3.63
C PRO A 9 -4.50 -8.86 -2.29
N THR A 10 -4.81 -7.70 -1.72
CA THR A 10 -5.46 -7.51 -0.42
C THR A 10 -6.45 -6.35 -0.48
N PRO A 11 -7.61 -6.48 -1.16
CA PRO A 11 -8.46 -5.35 -1.52
C PRO A 11 -9.05 -4.59 -0.32
N ASP A 12 -9.12 -5.19 0.86
CA ASP A 12 -9.72 -4.59 2.06
C ASP A 12 -8.74 -3.78 2.91
N GLU A 13 -7.47 -3.73 2.54
CA GLU A 13 -6.44 -2.98 3.27
C GLU A 13 -6.58 -1.46 3.11
N PRO A 14 -6.08 -0.64 4.07
CA PRO A 14 -5.94 0.81 3.89
C PRO A 14 -5.17 1.15 2.61
N VAL A 15 -5.47 2.30 1.99
CA VAL A 15 -4.87 2.63 0.67
C VAL A 15 -3.34 2.71 0.72
N PRO A 16 -2.68 3.22 1.77
CA PRO A 16 -1.22 3.13 1.87
C PRO A 16 -0.70 1.68 1.84
N VAL A 17 -1.42 0.74 2.47
CA VAL A 17 -1.06 -0.69 2.43
C VAL A 17 -1.29 -1.27 1.04
N LEU A 18 -2.37 -0.87 0.35
CA LEU A 18 -2.58 -1.25 -1.06
C LEU A 18 -1.44 -0.75 -1.96
N LEU A 19 -0.93 0.47 -1.71
CA LEU A 19 0.23 0.99 -2.44
C LEU A 19 1.49 0.18 -2.15
N MET A 20 1.79 -0.15 -0.89
CA MET A 20 2.90 -1.05 -0.54
C MET A 20 2.79 -2.41 -1.23
N ASN A 21 1.58 -2.94 -1.34
CA ASN A 21 1.26 -4.25 -1.89
C ASN A 21 1.15 -4.27 -3.43
N THR A 22 1.43 -3.17 -4.11
CA THR A 22 1.66 -3.19 -5.57
C THR A 22 2.93 -3.98 -5.92
N ILE A 23 3.86 -4.16 -4.98
CA ILE A 23 4.90 -5.19 -5.05
C ILE A 23 4.34 -6.46 -4.41
N TRP A 24 4.21 -7.52 -5.20
CA TRP A 24 3.71 -8.81 -4.76
C TRP A 24 4.54 -9.95 -5.36
N ALA A 25 4.39 -11.17 -4.85
CA ALA A 25 5.15 -12.33 -5.30
C ALA A 25 4.29 -13.57 -5.44
N ASP A 26 4.62 -14.39 -6.43
CA ASP A 26 4.09 -15.74 -6.66
C ASP A 26 5.22 -16.73 -6.97
N THR A 27 4.89 -17.87 -7.60
CA THR A 27 5.86 -18.89 -7.99
C THR A 27 6.74 -18.47 -9.17
N ALA A 28 6.33 -17.47 -9.96
CA ALA A 28 7.11 -16.93 -11.08
C ALA A 28 8.09 -15.84 -10.63
N GLY A 29 7.90 -15.25 -9.44
CA GLY A 29 8.81 -14.25 -8.89
C GLY A 29 8.09 -13.05 -8.26
N VAL A 30 8.81 -11.92 -8.22
CA VAL A 30 8.31 -10.64 -7.71
C VAL A 30 7.78 -9.81 -8.88
N HIS A 31 6.62 -9.22 -8.68
CA HIS A 31 5.89 -8.41 -9.67
C HIS A 31 5.64 -7.00 -9.15
N ASP A 32 5.53 -6.04 -10.07
CA ASP A 32 5.14 -4.65 -9.80
C ASP A 32 3.85 -4.31 -10.55
N ALA A 33 2.75 -4.10 -9.83
CA ALA A 33 1.45 -3.76 -10.39
C ALA A 33 1.36 -2.31 -10.90
N ILE A 34 2.36 -1.46 -10.61
CA ILE A 34 2.46 -0.08 -11.10
C ILE A 34 3.82 0.19 -11.77
N ALA A 35 4.26 -0.72 -12.66
CA ALA A 35 5.51 -0.57 -13.39
C ALA A 35 5.43 0.46 -14.53
N THR A 36 4.23 0.83 -14.98
CA THR A 36 4.00 1.79 -16.07
C THR A 36 2.96 2.85 -15.68
N PRO A 37 2.95 4.04 -16.33
CA PRO A 37 1.92 5.05 -16.10
C PRO A 37 0.49 4.54 -16.35
N GLN A 38 0.30 3.64 -17.31
CA GLN A 38 -0.98 3.02 -17.62
C GLN A 38 -1.45 2.12 -16.48
N GLN A 39 -0.55 1.31 -15.93
CA GLN A 39 -0.85 0.47 -14.76
C GLN A 39 -1.15 1.32 -13.52
N LEU A 40 -0.40 2.42 -13.30
CA LEU A 40 -0.71 3.36 -12.22
C LEU A 40 -2.10 4.00 -12.41
N THR A 41 -2.48 4.37 -13.65
CA THR A 41 -3.83 4.87 -13.95
C THR A 41 -4.89 3.84 -13.53
N ALA A 42 -4.74 2.60 -13.96
CA ALA A 42 -5.68 1.53 -13.65
C ALA A 42 -5.75 1.25 -12.13
N TRP A 43 -4.60 1.29 -11.44
CA TRP A 43 -4.55 1.15 -9.98
C TRP A 43 -5.29 2.30 -9.26
N LEU A 44 -5.06 3.55 -9.67
CA LEU A 44 -5.76 4.72 -9.12
C LEU A 44 -7.27 4.65 -9.33
N ASP A 45 -7.71 4.18 -10.49
CA ASP A 45 -9.14 3.94 -10.76
C ASP A 45 -9.71 2.88 -9.79
N ALA A 46 -8.99 1.79 -9.59
CA ALA A 46 -9.41 0.69 -8.70
C ALA A 46 -9.51 1.12 -7.22
N VAL A 47 -8.57 1.95 -6.73
CA VAL A 47 -8.59 2.41 -5.33
C VAL A 47 -9.42 3.68 -5.11
N SER A 48 -9.87 4.35 -6.17
CA SER A 48 -10.59 5.63 -6.08
C SER A 48 -11.84 5.59 -5.19
N PRO A 49 -12.64 4.51 -5.11
CA PRO A 49 -13.78 4.43 -4.19
C PRO A 49 -13.38 4.53 -2.72
N ARG A 50 -12.15 4.19 -2.40
CA ARG A 50 -11.59 4.20 -1.03
C ARG A 50 -10.92 5.53 -0.66
N LEU A 51 -10.85 6.45 -1.60
CA LEU A 51 -10.34 7.81 -1.43
C LEU A 51 -11.47 8.82 -1.63
N PRO A 52 -12.55 8.80 -0.83
CA PRO A 52 -13.75 9.60 -1.08
C PRO A 52 -13.43 11.09 -1.20
N ALA A 53 -12.43 11.53 -0.47
CA ALA A 53 -11.95 12.90 -0.48
C ALA A 53 -11.45 13.35 -1.84
N ILE A 54 -10.86 12.47 -2.63
CA ILE A 54 -10.25 12.78 -3.92
C ILE A 54 -10.65 11.81 -5.03
N ALA A 55 -11.71 11.02 -4.79
CA ALA A 55 -12.16 9.97 -5.75
C ALA A 55 -12.30 10.50 -7.18
N ALA A 56 -12.87 11.71 -7.34
CA ALA A 56 -13.01 12.33 -8.65
C ALA A 56 -11.65 12.78 -9.25
N ALA A 57 -10.68 13.18 -8.43
CA ALA A 57 -9.33 13.50 -8.87
C ALA A 57 -8.57 12.21 -9.24
N ALA A 58 -8.63 11.18 -8.41
CA ALA A 58 -8.00 9.89 -8.68
C ALA A 58 -8.46 9.29 -10.01
N ARG A 59 -9.78 9.27 -10.27
CA ARG A 59 -10.33 8.79 -11.54
C ARG A 59 -9.95 9.65 -12.76
N ARG A 60 -9.68 10.93 -12.57
CA ARG A 60 -9.24 11.82 -13.66
C ARG A 60 -7.73 11.87 -13.82
N ALA A 61 -6.98 11.25 -12.91
CA ALA A 61 -5.53 11.24 -12.99
C ALA A 61 -5.07 10.57 -14.29
N ARG A 62 -4.14 11.23 -14.93
CA ARG A 62 -3.42 10.70 -16.09
C ARG A 62 -1.94 10.87 -15.78
N PRO A 63 -1.40 9.96 -14.95
CA PRO A 63 -0.01 10.06 -14.50
C PRO A 63 0.95 9.94 -15.69
N ASP A 64 1.99 10.74 -15.66
CA ASP A 64 3.15 10.62 -16.53
C ASP A 64 4.27 9.80 -15.85
N LYS A 65 5.45 9.73 -16.49
CA LYS A 65 6.60 9.02 -15.93
C LYS A 65 7.12 9.67 -14.64
N GLY A 66 7.00 10.99 -14.50
CA GLY A 66 7.38 11.71 -13.29
C GLY A 66 6.45 11.39 -12.12
N ASP A 67 5.14 11.37 -12.38
CA ASP A 67 4.15 10.95 -11.38
C ASP A 67 4.38 9.49 -10.96
N LEU A 68 4.59 8.59 -11.92
CA LEU A 68 4.90 7.18 -11.62
C LEU A 68 6.10 7.06 -10.68
N ALA A 69 7.18 7.77 -10.98
CA ALA A 69 8.38 7.76 -10.13
C ALA A 69 8.09 8.28 -8.71
N GLN A 70 7.17 9.26 -8.54
CA GLN A 70 6.77 9.74 -7.23
C GLN A 70 5.95 8.69 -6.45
N PHE A 71 5.01 8.00 -7.10
CA PHE A 71 4.25 6.92 -6.47
C PHE A 71 5.15 5.75 -6.07
N GLN A 72 6.11 5.38 -6.92
CA GLN A 72 7.08 4.34 -6.59
C GLN A 72 7.98 4.74 -5.42
N ARG A 73 8.48 5.98 -5.36
CA ARG A 73 9.24 6.50 -4.21
C ARG A 73 8.42 6.47 -2.92
N LEU A 74 7.18 6.95 -2.96
CA LEU A 74 6.30 6.88 -1.80
C LEU A 74 6.08 5.43 -1.36
N ARG A 75 5.76 4.53 -2.29
CA ARG A 75 5.60 3.10 -2.01
C ARG A 75 6.81 2.51 -1.28
N ASP A 76 7.99 2.76 -1.83
CA ASP A 76 9.25 2.21 -1.31
C ASP A 76 9.55 2.79 0.08
N ALA A 77 9.29 4.09 0.30
CA ALA A 77 9.37 4.72 1.61
C ALA A 77 8.40 4.12 2.63
N LEU A 78 7.14 3.89 2.23
CA LEU A 78 6.16 3.22 3.09
C LEU A 78 6.59 1.80 3.46
N ARG A 79 7.21 1.07 2.53
CA ARG A 79 7.74 -0.27 2.79
C ARG A 79 8.93 -0.24 3.75
N ASP A 80 9.83 0.74 3.63
CA ASP A 80 10.94 0.94 4.58
C ASP A 80 10.40 1.18 6.00
N LEU A 81 9.42 2.08 6.15
CA LEU A 81 8.79 2.36 7.46
C LEU A 81 8.01 1.16 8.01
N ALA A 82 7.28 0.45 7.16
CA ALA A 82 6.56 -0.75 7.56
C ALA A 82 7.52 -1.86 8.00
N ALA A 83 8.64 -2.03 7.31
CA ALA A 83 9.66 -2.99 7.68
C ALA A 83 10.28 -2.69 9.06
N GLU A 84 10.54 -1.42 9.36
CA GLU A 84 11.02 -0.99 10.67
C GLU A 84 9.99 -1.25 11.76
N LEU A 85 8.75 -0.79 11.54
CA LEU A 85 7.67 -0.90 12.52
C LEU A 85 7.30 -2.36 12.85
N THR A 86 7.49 -3.28 11.90
CA THR A 86 7.11 -4.70 12.05
C THR A 86 8.30 -5.62 12.34
N ASP A 87 9.51 -5.07 12.54
CA ASP A 87 10.76 -5.84 12.67
C ASP A 87 10.89 -6.91 11.56
N ASP A 88 10.62 -6.50 10.32
CA ASP A 88 10.54 -7.41 9.18
C ASP A 88 11.88 -8.09 8.91
N PRO A 89 11.99 -9.42 9.08
CA PRO A 89 13.23 -10.16 8.90
C PRO A 89 13.53 -10.53 7.44
N ARG A 90 12.65 -10.18 6.51
CA ARG A 90 12.80 -10.62 5.11
C ARG A 90 13.97 -9.89 4.42
N PRO A 91 14.69 -10.54 3.49
CA PRO A 91 15.90 -9.98 2.87
C PRO A 91 15.69 -8.63 2.19
N HIS A 92 14.52 -8.39 1.56
CA HIS A 92 14.21 -7.13 0.90
C HIS A 92 14.03 -5.94 1.87
N ALA A 93 13.86 -6.21 3.16
CA ALA A 93 13.75 -5.21 4.22
C ALA A 93 15.08 -4.89 4.92
N ALA A 94 16.17 -5.57 4.53
CA ALA A 94 17.46 -5.47 5.22
C ALA A 94 18.15 -4.11 5.07
N HIS A 95 17.88 -3.37 4.00
CA HIS A 95 18.56 -2.11 3.66
C HIS A 95 17.64 -0.88 3.75
N ARG A 96 16.68 -0.90 4.69
CA ARG A 96 15.75 0.21 4.92
C ARG A 96 16.44 1.48 5.42
N ASN A 97 15.97 2.63 4.95
CA ASN A 97 16.43 3.94 5.41
C ASN A 97 15.27 4.76 5.96
N VAL A 98 15.01 4.60 7.25
CA VAL A 98 13.86 5.20 7.96
C VAL A 98 13.85 6.73 7.87
N THR A 99 15.01 7.38 8.02
CA THR A 99 15.09 8.85 7.95
C THR A 99 14.73 9.38 6.56
N ARG A 100 15.26 8.75 5.52
CA ARG A 100 14.90 9.09 4.14
C ARG A 100 13.43 8.80 3.88
N ALA A 101 12.94 7.64 4.31
CA ALA A 101 11.56 7.22 4.10
C ALA A 101 10.55 8.19 4.76
N ALA A 102 10.80 8.62 6.00
CA ALA A 102 9.97 9.60 6.68
C ALA A 102 9.95 10.95 5.94
N ARG A 103 11.09 11.39 5.42
CA ARG A 103 11.16 12.62 4.61
C ARG A 103 10.34 12.50 3.32
N GLU A 104 10.47 11.40 2.57
CA GLU A 104 9.70 11.16 1.34
C GLU A 104 8.18 11.16 1.59
N VAL A 105 7.73 10.53 2.69
CA VAL A 105 6.31 10.55 3.09
C VAL A 105 5.85 11.96 3.41
N ASN A 106 6.64 12.74 4.16
CA ASN A 106 6.30 14.12 4.52
C ASN A 106 6.27 15.03 3.29
N GLU A 107 7.23 14.92 2.38
CA GLU A 107 7.26 15.66 1.11
C GLU A 107 6.03 15.33 0.26
N ALA A 108 5.70 14.04 0.11
CA ALA A 108 4.51 13.62 -0.63
C ALA A 108 3.22 14.12 0.01
N SER A 109 3.09 14.05 1.34
CA SER A 109 1.93 14.55 2.08
C SER A 109 1.75 16.05 1.91
N GLY A 110 2.84 16.82 1.91
CA GLY A 110 2.84 18.27 1.74
C GLY A 110 2.68 18.76 0.30
N ALA A 111 2.80 17.88 -0.71
CA ALA A 111 2.80 18.28 -2.13
C ALA A 111 1.47 18.87 -2.61
N ALA A 112 0.35 18.48 -2.02
CA ALA A 112 -0.99 19.03 -2.28
C ALA A 112 -1.81 19.04 -0.98
N PRO A 113 -1.53 19.92 -0.04
CA PRO A 113 -2.24 19.98 1.23
C PRO A 113 -3.72 20.16 0.99
N SER A 114 -4.54 19.40 1.72
CA SER A 114 -5.99 19.45 1.65
C SER A 114 -6.60 19.97 2.95
N TRP A 115 -7.73 20.65 2.83
CA TRP A 115 -8.49 21.13 3.98
C TRP A 115 -9.99 20.86 3.79
N PRO A 116 -10.76 20.69 4.86
CA PRO A 116 -12.20 20.55 4.78
C PRO A 116 -12.86 21.86 4.34
N ARG A 117 -13.73 21.80 3.33
CA ARG A 117 -14.58 22.91 2.87
C ARG A 117 -16.05 22.53 3.08
N LEU A 118 -16.81 23.40 3.74
CA LEU A 118 -18.22 23.19 3.93
C LEU A 118 -18.98 23.37 2.60
N ARG A 119 -19.70 22.34 2.17
CA ARG A 119 -20.71 22.42 1.13
C ARG A 119 -22.08 22.51 1.79
N TRP A 120 -22.64 23.71 1.84
CA TRP A 120 -23.88 23.95 2.56
C TRP A 120 -25.08 23.20 1.99
N THR A 121 -25.18 23.11 0.66
CA THR A 121 -26.28 22.41 -0.04
C THR A 121 -26.43 20.93 0.34
N SER A 122 -25.33 20.25 0.65
CA SER A 122 -25.32 18.85 1.09
C SER A 122 -24.99 18.71 2.58
N ARG A 123 -24.77 19.81 3.29
CA ARG A 123 -24.30 19.84 4.70
C ARG A 123 -23.12 18.89 4.93
N ALA A 124 -22.20 18.86 3.97
CA ALA A 124 -21.06 17.95 3.99
C ALA A 124 -19.75 18.72 4.01
N ALA A 125 -18.77 18.19 4.74
CA ALA A 125 -17.39 18.59 4.56
C ALA A 125 -16.84 17.90 3.31
N VAL A 126 -16.33 18.68 2.37
CA VAL A 126 -15.64 18.16 1.17
C VAL A 126 -14.20 18.61 1.19
N PRO A 127 -13.24 17.78 0.83
CA PRO A 127 -11.86 18.22 0.76
C PRO A 127 -11.67 19.20 -0.38
N ALA A 128 -10.86 20.20 -0.12
CA ALA A 128 -10.39 21.15 -1.10
C ALA A 128 -8.87 21.05 -1.18
N VAL A 129 -8.34 21.23 -2.37
CA VAL A 129 -6.90 21.34 -2.66
C VAL A 129 -6.62 22.67 -3.34
N PRO A 130 -5.35 23.15 -3.37
CA PRO A 130 -5.01 24.37 -4.07
C PRO A 130 -5.47 24.37 -5.53
N PRO A 131 -5.92 25.52 -6.07
CA PRO A 131 -6.25 25.63 -7.48
C PRO A 131 -5.07 25.23 -8.38
N GLY A 132 -5.33 24.54 -9.47
CA GLY A 132 -4.29 24.06 -10.39
C GLY A 132 -3.56 22.79 -9.96
N THR A 133 -3.88 22.22 -8.78
CA THR A 133 -3.30 20.95 -8.35
C THR A 133 -3.58 19.84 -9.37
N ARG A 134 -2.52 19.16 -9.81
CA ARG A 134 -2.65 18.00 -10.70
C ARG A 134 -3.38 16.87 -9.98
N PRO A 135 -4.30 16.15 -10.65
CA PRO A 135 -5.04 15.04 -10.03
C PRO A 135 -4.13 13.95 -9.45
N ALA A 136 -3.03 13.62 -10.13
CA ALA A 136 -2.07 12.62 -9.64
C ALA A 136 -1.38 13.09 -8.35
N THR A 137 -0.96 14.36 -8.28
CA THR A 137 -0.35 14.96 -7.08
C THR A 137 -1.34 14.98 -5.90
N ALA A 138 -2.61 15.33 -6.14
CA ALA A 138 -3.64 15.28 -5.11
C ALA A 138 -3.84 13.85 -4.56
N ALA A 139 -3.83 12.85 -5.44
CA ALA A 139 -3.95 11.45 -5.05
C ALA A 139 -2.75 10.98 -4.23
N LEU A 140 -1.54 11.29 -4.68
CA LEU A 140 -0.30 10.99 -3.97
C LEU A 140 -0.30 11.58 -2.55
N SER A 141 -0.63 12.87 -2.45
CA SER A 141 -0.64 13.59 -1.17
C SER A 141 -1.68 13.04 -0.20
N ALA A 142 -2.88 12.69 -0.68
CA ALA A 142 -3.91 12.11 0.16
C ALA A 142 -3.50 10.70 0.68
N ILE A 143 -2.87 9.87 -0.15
CA ILE A 143 -2.37 8.55 0.26
C ILE A 143 -1.25 8.72 1.29
N ALA A 144 -0.34 9.66 1.09
CA ALA A 144 0.74 9.94 2.03
C ALA A 144 0.20 10.48 3.37
N ALA A 145 -0.81 11.34 3.35
CA ALA A 145 -1.46 11.85 4.57
C ALA A 145 -2.18 10.72 5.35
N GLU A 146 -2.86 9.80 4.66
CA GLU A 146 -3.44 8.60 5.28
C GLU A 146 -2.35 7.71 5.89
N ALA A 147 -1.20 7.58 5.21
CA ALA A 147 -0.07 6.82 5.71
C ALA A 147 0.51 7.42 7.00
N VAL A 148 0.63 8.75 7.11
CA VAL A 148 1.04 9.40 8.37
C VAL A 148 0.11 8.97 9.51
N GLY A 149 -1.21 9.01 9.31
CA GLY A 149 -2.18 8.53 10.29
C GLY A 149 -1.96 7.05 10.66
N LEU A 150 -1.72 6.20 9.67
CA LEU A 150 -1.47 4.77 9.87
C LEU A 150 -0.22 4.50 10.73
N PHE A 151 0.88 5.24 10.51
CA PHE A 151 2.13 5.01 11.22
C PHE A 151 2.20 5.62 12.61
N VAL A 152 1.41 6.68 12.91
CA VAL A 152 1.40 7.32 14.23
C VAL A 152 0.31 6.80 15.17
N ALA A 153 -0.64 6.01 14.68
CA ALA A 153 -1.68 5.43 15.49
C ALA A 153 -1.09 4.49 16.55
N SER A 154 -1.42 4.73 17.81
CA SER A 154 -0.91 3.94 18.94
C SER A 154 -1.40 2.48 18.94
N ASP A 155 -2.49 2.21 18.24
CA ASP A 155 -3.09 0.89 18.06
C ASP A 155 -2.74 0.27 16.69
N THR A 156 -1.70 0.79 16.04
CA THR A 156 -1.28 0.30 14.72
C THR A 156 -1.08 -1.21 14.74
N THR A 157 -1.88 -1.86 13.94
CA THR A 157 -1.89 -3.32 13.80
C THR A 157 -1.19 -3.78 12.51
N LEU A 158 -0.36 -2.91 11.91
CA LEU A 158 0.40 -3.26 10.70
C LEU A 158 1.32 -4.46 10.96
N ARG A 159 1.35 -5.40 10.04
CA ARG A 159 2.16 -6.62 10.11
C ARG A 159 2.78 -6.96 8.76
N ALA A 160 3.98 -7.52 8.80
CA ALA A 160 4.57 -8.21 7.66
C ALA A 160 3.95 -9.62 7.53
N CYS A 161 3.55 -10.00 6.33
CA CYS A 161 3.08 -11.36 6.08
C CYS A 161 4.27 -12.30 5.90
N LEU A 162 4.54 -13.11 6.92
CA LEU A 162 5.68 -14.03 6.94
C LEU A 162 5.35 -15.43 6.38
N ALA A 163 4.29 -15.56 5.58
CA ALA A 163 4.04 -16.80 4.84
C ALA A 163 5.17 -17.04 3.82
N PRO A 164 5.61 -18.28 3.60
CA PRO A 164 6.69 -18.58 2.66
C PRO A 164 6.50 -17.91 1.30
N GLY A 165 7.49 -17.14 0.85
CA GLY A 165 7.47 -16.42 -0.43
C GLY A 165 6.55 -15.18 -0.48
N CYS A 166 5.89 -14.79 0.61
CA CYS A 166 5.08 -13.58 0.63
C CYS A 166 5.92 -12.32 0.91
N VAL A 167 5.62 -11.22 0.21
CA VAL A 167 6.30 -9.92 0.36
C VAL A 167 5.35 -8.80 0.81
N LEU A 168 4.09 -9.14 1.14
CA LEU A 168 3.03 -8.18 1.46
C LEU A 168 3.05 -7.75 2.93
N TYR A 169 2.40 -6.60 3.17
CA TYR A 169 2.02 -6.11 4.49
C TYR A 169 0.50 -6.13 4.62
N PHE A 170 -0.02 -6.13 5.85
CA PHE A 170 -1.46 -6.06 6.10
C PHE A 170 -1.75 -5.37 7.43
N ALA A 171 -2.89 -4.69 7.51
CA ALA A 171 -3.42 -4.19 8.76
C ALA A 171 -4.22 -5.30 9.45
N LYS A 172 -3.86 -5.62 10.69
CA LYS A 172 -4.52 -6.67 11.46
C LYS A 172 -5.82 -6.12 12.05
N ASP A 173 -6.93 -6.34 11.36
CA ASP A 173 -8.29 -5.93 11.70
C ASP A 173 -8.98 -6.85 12.70
N HIS A 174 -8.43 -8.05 12.93
CA HIS A 174 -8.97 -9.04 13.85
C HIS A 174 -7.85 -9.74 14.64
N PRO A 175 -8.00 -10.00 15.97
CA PRO A 175 -6.97 -10.64 16.79
C PRO A 175 -6.43 -11.97 16.25
N ARG A 176 -7.27 -12.74 15.55
CA ARG A 176 -6.89 -14.05 14.97
C ARG A 176 -6.26 -13.95 13.58
N ARG A 177 -6.22 -12.77 12.96
CA ARG A 177 -5.62 -12.61 11.64
C ARG A 177 -4.09 -12.62 11.76
N GLU A 178 -3.45 -13.65 11.25
CA GLU A 178 -1.98 -13.83 11.27
C GLU A 178 -1.35 -13.64 9.88
N TRP A 179 -2.15 -13.63 8.81
CA TRP A 179 -1.71 -13.62 7.42
C TRP A 179 -2.47 -12.60 6.59
N CYS A 180 -1.83 -12.09 5.52
CA CYS A 180 -2.50 -11.15 4.61
C CYS A 180 -3.71 -11.76 3.89
N SER A 181 -3.73 -13.10 3.72
CA SER A 181 -4.83 -13.82 3.06
C SER A 181 -4.96 -15.26 3.56
N ALA A 182 -6.10 -15.88 3.29
CA ALA A 182 -6.33 -17.32 3.58
C ALA A 182 -5.33 -18.20 2.82
N SER A 183 -4.96 -17.84 1.59
CA SER A 183 -3.94 -18.56 0.80
C SER A 183 -2.57 -18.54 1.48
N CYS A 184 -2.14 -17.42 2.02
CA CYS A 184 -0.90 -17.32 2.80
C CYS A 184 -0.96 -18.18 4.06
N GLY A 185 -2.09 -18.21 4.77
CA GLY A 185 -2.31 -19.08 5.91
C GLY A 185 -2.20 -20.57 5.55
N ASN A 186 -2.74 -20.97 4.40
CA ASN A 186 -2.63 -22.34 3.90
C ASN A 186 -1.16 -22.70 3.60
N ARG A 187 -0.43 -21.83 2.90
CA ARG A 187 1.02 -22.04 2.64
C ARG A 187 1.83 -22.19 3.92
N ALA A 188 1.58 -21.33 4.90
CA ALA A 188 2.28 -21.40 6.18
C ALA A 188 1.99 -22.70 6.95
N ARG A 189 0.75 -23.19 6.92
CA ARG A 189 0.38 -24.48 7.52
C ARG A 189 1.03 -25.64 6.81
N ALA A 190 1.00 -25.67 5.48
CA ALA A 190 1.64 -26.71 4.66
C ALA A 190 3.16 -26.77 4.90
N ALA A 191 3.85 -25.62 4.93
CA ALA A 191 5.28 -25.56 5.19
C ALA A 191 5.62 -26.13 6.58
N ARG A 192 4.88 -25.75 7.63
CA ARG A 192 5.06 -26.27 9.00
C ARG A 192 4.81 -27.79 9.08
N HIS A 193 3.83 -28.29 8.34
CA HIS A 193 3.55 -29.74 8.27
C HIS A 193 4.72 -30.49 7.63
N TYR A 194 5.20 -30.00 6.49
CA TYR A 194 6.33 -30.61 5.77
C TYR A 194 7.62 -30.63 6.61
N GLU A 195 7.94 -29.53 7.30
CA GLU A 195 9.12 -29.48 8.18
C GLU A 195 9.05 -30.48 9.33
N ARG A 196 7.88 -30.66 9.95
CA ARG A 196 7.69 -31.67 11.00
C ARG A 196 7.96 -33.06 10.50
N HIS A 197 7.40 -33.45 9.34
CA HIS A 197 7.63 -34.78 8.75
C HIS A 197 9.08 -34.98 8.33
N ARG A 198 9.74 -33.96 7.78
CA ARG A 198 11.16 -34.08 7.42
C ARG A 198 12.06 -34.27 8.64
N ARG A 199 11.74 -33.65 9.77
CA ARG A 199 12.49 -33.87 11.02
C ARG A 199 12.24 -35.28 11.61
N ALA A 200 11.00 -35.77 11.60
CA ALA A 200 10.64 -37.09 12.10
C ALA A 200 11.24 -38.25 11.26
N GLY A 201 11.46 -38.05 9.97
CA GLY A 201 12.09 -39.06 9.09
C GLY A 201 13.62 -39.04 9.10
N ARG A 202 14.27 -38.21 9.92
CA ARG A 202 15.74 -38.16 10.09
C ARG A 202 16.22 -38.68 11.45
N THR A 203 15.31 -39.15 12.29
CA THR A 203 15.54 -39.91 13.53
C THR A 203 15.29 -41.38 13.27
#